data_ec7fcc5728c270da76613d31ed4a076b
#
_entry.id   ec7fcc5728c270da76613d31ed4a076b
#
_cell.length_a   1.000
_cell.length_b   1.000
_cell.length_c   1.000
_cell.angle_alpha   90.00
_cell.angle_beta   90.00
_cell.angle_gamma   90.00
#
_symmetry.space_group_name_H-M   'P 1'
#
loop_
_entity.id
_entity.type
_entity.pdbx_description
1 polymer ?
#
loop_
_entity_poly.entity_id
_entity_poly.type
_entity_poly.pdbx_seq_one_letter_code
_entity_poly.pdbx_strand_id
1 'polypeptide(L)'
;QQGYHLIADGEGLIDAIIAVAVTEEFYNKYPEIIEKLTQAQEEIAEFIKENEAEALEIVASSLDLEVAAVEDMYEYYNFSTEITEEDKQGFQKTADFMFETGMIEKELDVDTLFFE
;
A
#
# COMPACT_ATOMS: atom_id res chain seq x y z
N GLN A 1 20.40 1.71 -7.02
CA GLN A 1 20.51 2.54 -8.25
C GLN A 1 21.53 1.90 -9.18
N GLN A 2 21.06 1.34 -10.32
CA GLN A 2 21.92 0.61 -11.26
C GLN A 2 22.62 1.54 -12.29
N GLY A 3 22.99 2.75 -11.87
CA GLY A 3 23.71 3.71 -12.73
C GLY A 3 22.86 4.39 -13.81
N TYR A 4 21.53 4.30 -13.71
CA TYR A 4 20.60 5.02 -14.58
C TYR A 4 20.23 6.37 -13.97
N HIS A 5 19.94 7.35 -14.82
CA HIS A 5 19.42 8.63 -14.39
C HIS A 5 17.90 8.64 -14.53
N LEU A 6 17.19 9.06 -13.48
CA LEU A 6 15.76 9.31 -13.52
C LEU A 6 15.51 10.51 -14.46
N ILE A 7 14.67 10.33 -15.47
CA ILE A 7 14.30 11.38 -16.43
C ILE A 7 12.93 11.97 -16.07
N ALA A 8 12.01 11.09 -15.64
CA ALA A 8 10.67 11.43 -15.18
C ALA A 8 10.14 10.28 -14.32
N ASP A 9 9.28 10.60 -13.39
CA ASP A 9 8.55 9.66 -12.54
C ASP A 9 7.05 9.93 -12.58
N GLY A 10 6.30 9.24 -11.73
CA GLY A 10 4.86 9.39 -11.59
C GLY A 10 4.44 10.35 -10.48
N GLU A 11 5.36 11.11 -9.88
CA GLU A 11 5.05 12.02 -8.77
C GLU A 11 3.94 13.01 -9.17
N GLY A 12 2.89 13.08 -8.36
CA GLY A 12 1.72 13.91 -8.61
C GLY A 12 0.76 13.41 -9.69
N LEU A 13 1.05 12.26 -10.34
CA LEU A 13 0.19 11.64 -11.34
C LEU A 13 -0.47 10.35 -10.82
N ILE A 14 0.29 9.51 -10.14
CA ILE A 14 -0.14 8.20 -9.66
C ILE A 14 0.43 7.99 -8.26
N ASP A 15 -0.44 7.66 -7.31
CA ASP A 15 -0.07 7.19 -6.00
C ASP A 15 -0.10 5.65 -6.02
N ALA A 16 1.05 5.01 -5.76
CA ALA A 16 1.15 3.56 -5.68
C ALA A 16 0.66 3.09 -4.30
N ILE A 17 -0.64 2.89 -4.17
CA ILE A 17 -1.28 2.46 -2.93
C ILE A 17 -1.34 0.93 -2.91
N ILE A 18 -0.88 0.32 -1.83
CA ILE A 18 -0.98 -1.11 -1.57
C ILE A 18 -2.08 -1.32 -0.54
N ALA A 19 -3.10 -2.10 -0.90
CA ALA A 19 -4.21 -2.39 -0.02
C ALA A 19 -4.35 -3.89 0.24
N VAL A 20 -4.81 -4.25 1.43
CA VAL A 20 -5.28 -5.61 1.74
C VAL A 20 -6.76 -5.68 1.45
N ALA A 21 -7.16 -6.60 0.59
CA ALA A 21 -8.55 -6.80 0.20
C ALA A 21 -9.07 -8.15 0.70
N VAL A 22 -10.33 -8.16 1.13
CA VAL A 22 -11.06 -9.36 1.51
C VAL A 22 -12.41 -9.39 0.80
N THR A 23 -13.01 -10.56 0.62
CA THR A 23 -14.36 -10.65 0.11
C THR A 23 -15.39 -10.23 1.18
N GLU A 24 -16.52 -9.68 0.77
CA GLU A 24 -17.63 -9.34 1.67
C GLU A 24 -18.09 -10.57 2.48
N GLU A 25 -18.16 -11.75 1.85
CA GLU A 25 -18.48 -13.00 2.55
C GLU A 25 -17.48 -13.31 3.67
N PHE A 26 -16.17 -13.13 3.43
CA PHE A 26 -15.14 -13.37 4.44
C PHE A 26 -15.23 -12.35 5.56
N TYR A 27 -15.41 -11.07 5.24
CA TYR A 27 -15.58 -9.99 6.20
C TYR A 27 -16.74 -10.27 7.16
N ASN A 28 -17.92 -10.62 6.62
CA ASN A 28 -19.11 -10.88 7.40
C ASN A 28 -19.01 -12.17 8.23
N LYS A 29 -18.27 -13.17 7.74
CA LYS A 29 -18.17 -14.48 8.39
C LYS A 29 -17.12 -14.57 9.49
N TYR A 30 -16.07 -13.78 9.37
CA TYR A 30 -14.90 -13.85 10.26
C TYR A 30 -14.44 -12.46 10.74
N PRO A 31 -15.32 -11.65 11.34
CA PRO A 31 -14.98 -10.29 11.76
C PRO A 31 -13.80 -10.27 12.75
N GLU A 32 -13.67 -11.29 13.60
CA GLU A 32 -12.56 -11.41 14.54
C GLU A 32 -11.19 -11.62 13.87
N ILE A 33 -11.17 -12.15 12.63
CA ILE A 33 -9.93 -12.30 11.87
C ILE A 33 -9.56 -10.93 11.26
N ILE A 34 -10.55 -10.18 10.80
CA ILE A 34 -10.33 -8.83 10.27
C ILE A 34 -9.75 -7.93 11.36
N GLU A 35 -10.37 -7.92 12.55
CA GLU A 35 -9.88 -7.14 13.69
C GLU A 35 -8.43 -7.49 14.06
N LYS A 36 -8.09 -8.77 14.12
CA LYS A 36 -6.71 -9.21 14.39
C LYS A 36 -5.73 -8.84 13.28
N LEU A 37 -6.17 -8.87 12.02
CA LEU A 37 -5.34 -8.46 10.90
C LEU A 37 -5.03 -6.96 10.96
N THR A 38 -6.06 -6.14 11.23
CA THR A 38 -5.88 -4.69 11.40
C THR A 38 -4.93 -4.39 12.56
N GLN A 39 -5.15 -5.03 13.73
CA GLN A 39 -4.25 -4.88 14.87
C GLN A 39 -2.81 -5.29 14.54
N ALA A 40 -2.61 -6.40 13.85
CA ALA A 40 -1.27 -6.84 13.45
C ALA A 40 -0.59 -5.84 12.50
N GLN A 41 -1.33 -5.22 11.60
CA GLN A 41 -0.80 -4.17 10.71
C GLN A 41 -0.41 -2.91 11.48
N GLU A 42 -1.21 -2.49 12.46
CA GLU A 42 -0.89 -1.37 13.35
C GLU A 42 0.38 -1.66 14.18
N GLU A 43 0.48 -2.86 14.76
CA GLU A 43 1.66 -3.29 15.52
C GLU A 43 2.94 -3.32 14.64
N ILE A 44 2.81 -3.74 13.37
CA ILE A 44 3.93 -3.73 12.41
C ILE A 44 4.33 -2.29 12.08
N ALA A 45 3.37 -1.40 11.82
CA ALA A 45 3.65 0.00 11.52
C ALA A 45 4.34 0.71 12.71
N GLU A 46 3.90 0.43 13.93
CA GLU A 46 4.53 0.93 15.16
C GLU A 46 5.95 0.37 15.33
N PHE A 47 6.13 -0.93 15.12
CA PHE A 47 7.45 -1.57 15.18
C PHE A 47 8.43 -0.94 14.18
N ILE A 48 8.02 -0.72 12.93
CA ILE A 48 8.85 -0.07 11.90
C ILE A 48 9.27 1.32 12.37
N LYS A 49 8.35 2.08 12.94
CA LYS A 49 8.60 3.45 13.40
C LYS A 49 9.55 3.51 14.61
N GLU A 50 9.40 2.57 15.55
CA GLU A 50 10.17 2.54 16.79
C GLU A 50 11.53 1.86 16.63
N ASN A 51 11.65 0.92 15.66
CA ASN A 51 12.82 0.06 15.47
C ASN A 51 13.29 0.10 14.00
N GLU A 52 13.38 1.30 13.42
CA GLU A 52 13.67 1.50 11.99
C GLU A 52 14.91 0.71 11.51
N ALA A 53 16.02 0.78 12.23
CA ALA A 53 17.25 0.07 11.83
C ALA A 53 17.06 -1.45 11.77
N GLU A 54 16.34 -2.06 12.74
CA GLU A 54 16.04 -3.49 12.75
C GLU A 54 15.06 -3.84 11.64
N ALA A 55 14.06 -3.01 11.39
CA ALA A 55 13.10 -3.19 10.30
C ALA A 55 13.79 -3.19 8.93
N LEU A 56 14.72 -2.26 8.70
CA LEU A 56 15.52 -2.19 7.48
C LEU A 56 16.39 -3.45 7.28
N GLU A 57 17.01 -3.96 8.35
CA GLU A 57 17.80 -5.20 8.30
C GLU A 57 16.92 -6.43 7.96
N ILE A 58 15.71 -6.53 8.55
CA ILE A 58 14.76 -7.61 8.26
C ILE A 58 14.35 -7.57 6.78
N VAL A 59 14.01 -6.40 6.26
CA VAL A 59 13.61 -6.23 4.86
C VAL A 59 14.78 -6.54 3.92
N ALA A 60 15.97 -6.02 4.19
CA ALA A 60 17.18 -6.27 3.42
C ALA A 60 17.49 -7.77 3.33
N SER A 61 17.42 -8.46 4.46
CA SER A 61 17.60 -9.92 4.51
C SER A 61 16.53 -10.67 3.73
N SER A 62 15.27 -10.23 3.78
CA SER A 62 14.15 -10.90 3.09
C SER A 62 14.18 -10.71 1.57
N LEU A 63 14.74 -9.59 1.10
CA LEU A 63 14.82 -9.24 -0.32
C LEU A 63 16.19 -9.57 -0.96
N ASP A 64 17.14 -10.07 -0.17
CA ASP A 64 18.54 -10.29 -0.58
C ASP A 64 19.17 -8.99 -1.13
N LEU A 65 18.98 -7.90 -0.39
CA LEU A 65 19.48 -6.56 -0.69
C LEU A 65 20.45 -6.08 0.40
N GLU A 66 21.31 -5.13 0.05
CA GLU A 66 22.10 -4.38 1.03
C GLU A 66 21.18 -3.42 1.81
N VAL A 67 21.42 -3.25 3.11
CA VAL A 67 20.63 -2.35 4.00
C VAL A 67 20.56 -0.93 3.45
N ALA A 68 21.67 -0.41 2.91
CA ALA A 68 21.71 0.93 2.31
C ALA A 68 20.75 1.07 1.12
N ALA A 69 20.52 0.00 0.34
CA ALA A 69 19.55 0.04 -0.76
C ALA A 69 18.12 0.07 -0.27
N VAL A 70 17.83 -0.60 0.85
CA VAL A 70 16.50 -0.56 1.50
C VAL A 70 16.27 0.81 2.15
N GLU A 71 17.28 1.39 2.78
CA GLU A 71 17.23 2.74 3.36
C GLU A 71 16.93 3.80 2.30
N ASP A 72 17.57 3.74 1.14
CA ASP A 72 17.28 4.61 -0.02
C ASP A 72 15.84 4.49 -0.52
N MET A 73 15.22 3.31 -0.37
CA MET A 73 13.83 3.04 -0.78
C MET A 73 12.82 3.46 0.28
N TYR A 74 13.21 3.41 1.55
CA TYR A 74 12.31 3.61 2.69
C TYR A 74 11.62 4.98 2.66
N GLU A 75 12.32 6.03 2.23
CA GLU A 75 11.79 7.38 2.12
C GLU A 75 10.59 7.52 1.19
N TYR A 76 10.40 6.56 0.27
CA TYR A 76 9.30 6.54 -0.70
C TYR A 76 8.06 5.78 -0.22
N TYR A 77 8.11 5.17 0.98
CA TYR A 77 7.01 4.37 1.50
C TYR A 77 6.33 5.04 2.69
N ASN A 78 5.01 5.03 2.66
CA ASN A 78 4.17 5.39 3.80
C ASN A 78 3.59 4.10 4.40
N PHE A 79 3.92 3.82 5.65
CA PHE A 79 3.44 2.63 6.39
C PHE A 79 2.22 2.94 7.25
N SER A 80 1.55 4.08 7.06
CA SER A 80 0.29 4.37 7.73
C SER A 80 -0.77 3.34 7.33
N THR A 81 -1.54 2.89 8.31
CA THR A 81 -2.71 2.02 8.10
C THR A 81 -4.00 2.83 7.92
N GLU A 82 -3.93 4.15 8.08
CA GLU A 82 -5.04 5.06 7.90
C GLU A 82 -5.31 5.27 6.40
N ILE A 83 -6.55 5.04 5.98
CA ILE A 83 -7.01 5.31 4.63
C ILE A 83 -7.58 6.73 4.60
N THR A 84 -6.91 7.63 3.90
CA THR A 84 -7.32 9.03 3.78
C THR A 84 -8.26 9.25 2.59
N GLU A 85 -8.91 10.41 2.55
CA GLU A 85 -9.71 10.82 1.38
C GLU A 85 -8.84 10.99 0.12
N GLU A 86 -7.56 11.33 0.27
CA GLU A 86 -6.60 11.41 -0.83
C GLU A 86 -6.30 10.02 -1.40
N ASP A 87 -6.14 9.01 -0.54
CA ASP A 87 -5.97 7.62 -0.96
C ASP A 87 -7.20 7.12 -1.74
N LYS A 88 -8.42 7.42 -1.26
CA LYS A 88 -9.65 7.05 -1.98
C LYS A 88 -9.74 7.71 -3.36
N GLN A 89 -9.36 8.99 -3.47
CA GLN A 89 -9.29 9.69 -4.74
C GLN A 89 -8.23 9.08 -5.68
N GLY A 90 -7.09 8.64 -5.15
CA GLY A 90 -6.06 7.92 -5.89
C GLY A 90 -6.58 6.59 -6.45
N PHE A 91 -7.30 5.82 -5.64
CA PHE A 91 -7.98 4.59 -6.08
C PHE A 91 -9.04 4.88 -7.16
N GLN A 92 -9.87 5.94 -6.99
CA GLN A 92 -10.88 6.30 -7.98
C GLN A 92 -10.24 6.65 -9.31
N LYS A 93 -9.18 7.46 -9.31
CA LYS A 93 -8.42 7.80 -10.52
C LYS A 93 -7.90 6.57 -11.25
N THR A 94 -7.42 5.59 -10.50
CA THR A 94 -6.96 4.31 -11.05
C THR A 94 -8.12 3.52 -11.64
N ALA A 95 -9.27 3.46 -10.96
CA ALA A 95 -10.47 2.76 -11.44
C ALA A 95 -11.01 3.40 -12.73
N ASP A 96 -11.06 4.73 -12.80
CA ASP A 96 -11.49 5.48 -13.98
C ASP A 96 -10.56 5.19 -15.18
N PHE A 97 -9.26 5.22 -14.97
CA PHE A 97 -8.27 4.87 -16.00
C PHE A 97 -8.43 3.42 -16.48
N MET A 98 -8.66 2.48 -15.57
CA MET A 98 -8.89 1.07 -15.92
C MET A 98 -10.17 0.91 -16.75
N PHE A 99 -11.22 1.66 -16.45
CA PHE A 99 -12.45 1.67 -17.24
C PHE A 99 -12.26 2.31 -18.62
N GLU A 100 -11.64 3.48 -18.70
CA GLU A 100 -11.37 4.18 -19.95
C GLU A 100 -10.49 3.37 -20.92
N THR A 101 -9.55 2.59 -20.37
CA THR A 101 -8.66 1.71 -21.16
C THR A 101 -9.23 0.33 -21.45
N GLY A 102 -10.43 0.02 -20.94
CA GLY A 102 -11.10 -1.27 -21.14
C GLY A 102 -10.50 -2.42 -20.32
N MET A 103 -9.73 -2.11 -19.27
CA MET A 103 -9.21 -3.10 -18.34
C MET A 103 -10.31 -3.67 -17.43
N ILE A 104 -11.33 -2.86 -17.14
CA ILE A 104 -12.57 -3.28 -16.47
C ILE A 104 -13.76 -2.92 -17.34
N GLU A 105 -14.83 -3.72 -17.24
CA GLU A 105 -16.01 -3.60 -18.11
C GLU A 105 -17.04 -2.55 -17.63
N LYS A 106 -16.92 -2.12 -16.38
CA LYS A 106 -17.87 -1.21 -15.72
C LYS A 106 -17.15 -0.16 -14.91
N GLU A 107 -17.75 1.01 -14.86
CA GLU A 107 -17.35 2.04 -13.90
C GLU A 107 -17.46 1.49 -12.47
N LEU A 108 -16.49 1.82 -11.64
CA LEU A 108 -16.41 1.40 -10.25
C LEU A 108 -16.43 2.63 -9.34
N ASP A 109 -17.39 2.66 -8.43
CA ASP A 109 -17.41 3.60 -7.32
C ASP A 109 -16.56 3.02 -6.19
N VAL A 110 -15.38 3.59 -6.01
CA VAL A 110 -14.36 3.09 -5.09
C VAL A 110 -14.82 3.18 -3.63
N ASP A 111 -15.65 4.15 -3.26
CA ASP A 111 -16.18 4.28 -1.89
C ASP A 111 -16.96 3.02 -1.47
N THR A 112 -17.52 2.29 -2.42
CA THR A 112 -18.22 1.02 -2.14
C THR A 112 -17.31 -0.15 -1.77
N LEU A 113 -16.01 -0.01 -1.92
CA LEU A 113 -15.03 -1.06 -1.63
C LEU A 113 -14.47 -0.98 -0.20
N PHE A 114 -14.64 0.14 0.48
CA PHE A 114 -14.15 0.31 1.84
C PHE A 114 -15.21 -0.12 2.84
N PHE A 115 -14.83 -0.97 3.77
CA PHE A 115 -15.64 -1.34 4.93
C PHE A 115 -15.30 -0.38 6.06
N GLU A 116 -16.33 0.24 6.66
CA GLU A 116 -16.20 1.04 7.87
C GLU A 116 -16.21 0.18 9.14
#